data_e29aa46e4495a90a02634d6464062bfe
#
_entry.id   e29aa46e4495a90a02634d6464062bfe
#
_cell.length_a   1.000
_cell.length_b   1.000
_cell.length_c   1.000
_cell.angle_alpha   90.00
_cell.angle_beta   90.00
_cell.angle_gamma   90.00
#
_symmetry.space_group_name_H-M   'P 1'
#
loop_
_entity.id
_entity.type
_entity.pdbx_description
1 polymer ?
#
loop_
_entity_poly.entity_id
_entity_poly.type
_entity_poly.pdbx_seq_one_letter_code
_entity_poly.pdbx_strand_id
1 'polypeptide(L)'
;MTKIRDHLCSLERSRAALRKVSAPTVFSLHEREWDMLPGVFSPMCSPTTGVAMELLGLDDPGMPRAGSFLEIGCGAGLIAVSSALAGCDRVVASDISDAAVTNTGLNVHRHGVGDRVRVVRSDLFGALDPHERFDMIFWSSNYVLAPVDYEYQSVHERAYVDAGYATHRRFLAEARRWLTPTGSIVLHFSDRGDLTTLLRIAGECGHGLRALREATFHEGGLDVRHMLVEVT
;
A
#
# COMPACT_ATOMS: atom_id res chain seq x y z
N MET A 1 -25.62 -1.82 6.17
CA MET A 1 -24.23 -1.77 5.64
C MET A 1 -24.28 -2.16 4.18
N THR A 2 -23.74 -1.35 3.30
CA THR A 2 -23.66 -1.68 1.86
C THR A 2 -22.64 -2.82 1.70
N LYS A 3 -22.92 -3.85 0.86
CA LYS A 3 -22.01 -4.97 0.57
C LYS A 3 -20.57 -4.56 0.27
N ILE A 4 -20.35 -3.34 -0.19
CA ILE A 4 -19.04 -2.79 -0.55
C ILE A 4 -18.11 -2.59 0.66
N ARG A 5 -18.67 -2.35 1.87
CA ARG A 5 -17.92 -2.11 3.12
C ARG A 5 -17.89 -3.32 4.05
N ASP A 6 -18.28 -4.48 3.55
CA ASP A 6 -18.31 -5.68 4.36
C ASP A 6 -16.92 -6.30 4.45
N HIS A 7 -16.36 -6.33 5.67
CA HIS A 7 -15.06 -6.96 5.94
C HIS A 7 -15.05 -8.46 5.63
N LEU A 8 -16.19 -9.17 5.78
CA LEU A 8 -16.29 -10.59 5.46
C LEU A 8 -16.08 -10.83 3.97
N CYS A 9 -16.65 -9.98 3.10
CA CYS A 9 -16.37 -10.04 1.66
C CYS A 9 -14.89 -9.80 1.33
N SER A 10 -14.21 -8.89 2.05
CA SER A 10 -12.77 -8.66 1.88
C SER A 10 -11.94 -9.86 2.33
N LEU A 11 -12.31 -10.52 3.43
CA LEU A 11 -11.67 -11.75 3.90
C LEU A 11 -11.89 -12.93 2.94
N GLU A 12 -13.08 -13.05 2.35
CA GLU A 12 -13.32 -14.04 1.28
C GLU A 12 -12.44 -13.78 0.06
N ARG A 13 -12.22 -12.52 -0.33
CA ARG A 13 -11.29 -12.15 -1.40
C ARG A 13 -9.85 -12.54 -1.04
N SER A 14 -9.43 -12.34 0.22
CA SER A 14 -8.13 -12.81 0.72
C SER A 14 -7.96 -14.32 0.52
N ARG A 15 -8.93 -15.10 0.98
CA ARG A 15 -8.91 -16.57 0.83
C ARG A 15 -8.94 -17.03 -0.62
N ALA A 16 -9.70 -16.34 -1.47
CA ALA A 16 -9.76 -16.63 -2.91
C ALA A 16 -8.42 -16.33 -3.60
N ALA A 17 -7.76 -15.23 -3.24
CA ALA A 17 -6.44 -14.87 -3.77
C ALA A 17 -5.37 -15.91 -3.40
N LEU A 18 -5.35 -16.37 -2.15
CA LEU A 18 -4.45 -17.44 -1.68
C LEU A 18 -4.62 -18.75 -2.48
N ARG A 19 -5.86 -19.09 -2.84
CA ARG A 19 -6.11 -20.28 -3.68
C ARG A 19 -5.69 -20.08 -5.13
N LYS A 20 -5.86 -18.85 -5.66
CA LYS A 20 -5.54 -18.53 -7.07
C LYS A 20 -4.04 -18.44 -7.31
N VAL A 21 -3.29 -17.88 -6.37
CA VAL A 21 -1.82 -17.79 -6.44
C VAL A 21 -1.23 -18.80 -5.46
N SER A 22 -1.20 -20.06 -5.87
CA SER A 22 -0.72 -21.19 -5.06
C SER A 22 0.72 -21.61 -5.37
N ALA A 23 1.33 -21.05 -6.42
CA ALA A 23 2.70 -21.28 -6.84
C ALA A 23 3.33 -19.97 -7.36
N PRO A 24 4.67 -19.84 -7.32
CA PRO A 24 5.35 -18.71 -7.94
C PRO A 24 4.97 -18.58 -9.43
N THR A 25 4.70 -17.36 -9.85
CA THR A 25 4.31 -17.04 -11.24
C THR A 25 4.84 -15.68 -11.65
N VAL A 26 4.71 -15.35 -12.94
CA VAL A 26 5.00 -14.03 -13.51
C VAL A 26 3.73 -13.50 -14.13
N PHE A 27 3.50 -12.21 -14.00
CA PHE A 27 2.36 -11.52 -14.61
C PHE A 27 2.79 -10.17 -15.20
N SER A 28 1.98 -9.62 -16.11
CA SER A 28 2.23 -8.32 -16.73
C SER A 28 1.30 -7.26 -16.16
N LEU A 29 1.85 -6.08 -15.85
CA LEU A 29 1.10 -4.88 -15.48
C LEU A 29 1.89 -3.64 -15.92
N HIS A 30 1.23 -2.66 -16.55
CA HIS A 30 1.85 -1.43 -17.08
C HIS A 30 3.09 -1.73 -17.94
N GLU A 31 2.93 -2.63 -18.92
CA GLU A 31 3.97 -3.03 -19.90
C GLU A 31 5.24 -3.63 -19.27
N ARG A 32 5.18 -4.08 -17.99
CA ARG A 32 6.27 -4.71 -17.26
C ARG A 32 5.88 -6.09 -16.74
N GLU A 33 6.86 -6.95 -16.62
CA GLU A 33 6.70 -8.27 -15.98
C GLU A 33 7.08 -8.19 -14.50
N TRP A 34 6.33 -8.92 -13.69
CA TRP A 34 6.46 -8.95 -12.24
C TRP A 34 6.41 -10.37 -11.70
N ASP A 35 7.35 -10.69 -10.82
CA ASP A 35 7.29 -11.93 -10.06
C ASP A 35 6.18 -11.86 -9.00
N MET A 36 5.47 -12.96 -8.80
CA MET A 36 4.42 -13.11 -7.82
C MET A 36 4.57 -14.39 -7.02
N LEU A 37 4.73 -14.28 -5.72
CA LEU A 37 4.83 -15.41 -4.79
C LEU A 37 3.48 -15.68 -4.11
N PRO A 38 3.22 -16.93 -3.72
CA PRO A 38 2.08 -17.28 -2.87
C PRO A 38 2.13 -16.53 -1.54
N GLY A 39 0.96 -16.20 -1.01
CA GLY A 39 0.83 -15.53 0.29
C GLY A 39 1.04 -14.02 0.27
N VAL A 40 1.30 -13.42 -0.89
CA VAL A 40 1.42 -11.98 -1.09
C VAL A 40 0.12 -11.41 -1.67
N PHE A 41 -0.25 -10.18 -1.31
CA PHE A 41 -1.38 -9.49 -1.94
C PHE A 41 -1.15 -9.38 -3.44
N SER A 42 -2.10 -9.90 -4.22
CA SER A 42 -1.90 -10.11 -5.66
C SER A 42 -2.64 -9.08 -6.51
N PRO A 43 -1.90 -8.29 -7.33
CA PRO A 43 -2.48 -7.43 -8.35
C PRO A 43 -3.29 -8.19 -9.42
N MET A 44 -3.03 -9.49 -9.59
CA MET A 44 -3.81 -10.37 -10.48
C MET A 44 -5.21 -10.70 -9.94
N CYS A 45 -5.44 -10.48 -8.64
CA CYS A 45 -6.69 -10.76 -7.93
C CYS A 45 -7.45 -9.51 -7.53
N SER A 46 -6.78 -8.35 -7.54
CA SER A 46 -7.36 -7.07 -7.16
C SER A 46 -6.70 -5.93 -7.97
N PRO A 47 -7.48 -5.02 -8.56
CA PRO A 47 -6.93 -3.91 -9.34
C PRO A 47 -6.28 -2.83 -8.46
N THR A 48 -6.41 -2.89 -7.15
CA THR A 48 -6.03 -1.85 -6.18
C THR A 48 -4.61 -1.30 -6.39
N THR A 49 -3.63 -2.19 -6.65
CA THR A 49 -2.23 -1.76 -6.87
C THR A 49 -2.09 -0.98 -8.17
N GLY A 50 -2.69 -1.45 -9.27
CA GLY A 50 -2.69 -0.73 -10.55
C GLY A 50 -3.35 0.63 -10.43
N VAL A 51 -4.51 0.70 -9.79
CA VAL A 51 -5.22 1.96 -9.49
C VAL A 51 -4.35 2.92 -8.67
N ALA A 52 -3.67 2.44 -7.65
CA ALA A 52 -2.76 3.27 -6.85
C ALA A 52 -1.59 3.80 -7.69
N MET A 53 -1.04 2.98 -8.59
CA MET A 53 0.02 3.39 -9.52
C MET A 53 -0.47 4.48 -10.49
N GLU A 54 -1.66 4.34 -11.09
CA GLU A 54 -2.29 5.34 -11.95
C GLU A 54 -2.53 6.66 -11.21
N LEU A 55 -3.12 6.60 -10.02
CA LEU A 55 -3.36 7.80 -9.19
C LEU A 55 -2.06 8.49 -8.79
N LEU A 56 -0.99 7.72 -8.54
CA LEU A 56 0.35 8.25 -8.27
C LEU A 56 1.05 8.77 -9.54
N GLY A 57 0.57 8.43 -10.75
CA GLY A 57 1.23 8.74 -12.01
C GLY A 57 2.51 7.93 -12.23
N LEU A 58 2.55 6.69 -11.74
CA LEU A 58 3.68 5.77 -11.91
C LEU A 58 3.56 4.91 -13.19
N ASP A 59 2.42 4.96 -13.84
CA ASP A 59 2.14 4.38 -15.15
C ASP A 59 2.60 5.28 -16.31
N ASP A 60 2.88 6.58 -16.04
CA ASP A 60 3.38 7.55 -17.02
C ASP A 60 4.91 7.69 -16.90
N PRO A 61 5.69 7.16 -17.87
CA PRO A 61 7.14 7.27 -17.87
C PRO A 61 7.64 8.72 -18.05
N GLY A 62 6.77 9.64 -18.46
CA GLY A 62 7.06 11.06 -18.59
C GLY A 62 6.99 11.87 -17.29
N MET A 63 6.59 11.24 -16.18
CA MET A 63 6.47 11.89 -14.87
C MET A 63 7.69 11.55 -13.98
N PRO A 64 8.83 12.25 -14.12
CA PRO A 64 10.02 11.95 -13.33
C PRO A 64 9.79 12.29 -11.86
N ARG A 65 10.36 11.46 -10.99
CA ARG A 65 10.39 11.65 -9.55
C ARG A 65 11.81 11.88 -9.07
N ALA A 66 11.96 12.48 -7.91
CA ALA A 66 13.24 12.69 -7.26
C ALA A 66 13.10 12.50 -5.75
N GLY A 67 14.23 12.50 -5.05
CA GLY A 67 14.26 12.43 -3.60
C GLY A 67 14.03 11.03 -3.04
N SER A 68 13.63 10.97 -1.78
CA SER A 68 13.50 9.74 -1.01
C SER A 68 12.04 9.34 -0.82
N PHE A 69 11.76 8.05 -1.03
CA PHE A 69 10.41 7.48 -0.99
C PHE A 69 10.35 6.31 0.00
N LEU A 70 9.35 6.28 0.86
CA LEU A 70 9.02 5.13 1.71
C LEU A 70 7.66 4.57 1.32
N GLU A 71 7.62 3.29 0.99
CA GLU A 71 6.37 2.54 0.86
C GLU A 71 6.15 1.68 2.10
N ILE A 72 5.01 1.85 2.74
CA ILE A 72 4.51 0.97 3.81
C ILE A 72 3.59 -0.09 3.18
N GLY A 73 3.79 -1.36 3.52
CA GLY A 73 3.01 -2.47 2.97
C GLY A 73 3.29 -2.69 1.48
N CYS A 74 4.55 -2.90 1.11
CA CYS A 74 4.99 -2.94 -0.30
C CYS A 74 4.47 -4.16 -1.09
N GLY A 75 4.01 -5.22 -0.42
CA GLY A 75 3.44 -6.39 -1.09
C GLY A 75 4.38 -7.02 -2.11
N ALA A 76 4.03 -6.99 -3.39
CA ALA A 76 4.88 -7.46 -4.47
C ALA A 76 5.91 -6.42 -4.96
N GLY A 77 5.92 -5.20 -4.38
CA GLY A 77 6.93 -4.17 -4.64
C GLY A 77 6.73 -3.32 -5.89
N LEU A 78 5.56 -3.40 -6.53
CA LEU A 78 5.32 -2.70 -7.79
C LEU A 78 5.49 -1.18 -7.66
N ILE A 79 4.95 -0.59 -6.60
CA ILE A 79 4.98 0.87 -6.40
C ILE A 79 6.40 1.31 -6.04
N ALA A 80 7.10 0.62 -5.12
CA ALA A 80 8.47 0.93 -4.76
C ALA A 80 9.42 0.84 -5.96
N VAL A 81 9.34 -0.26 -6.71
CA VAL A 81 10.17 -0.47 -7.92
C VAL A 81 9.86 0.58 -8.97
N SER A 82 8.58 0.85 -9.24
CA SER A 82 8.19 1.87 -10.22
C SER A 82 8.60 3.27 -9.79
N SER A 83 8.57 3.59 -8.48
CA SER A 83 9.08 4.87 -7.96
C SER A 83 10.58 5.04 -8.21
N ALA A 84 11.36 3.98 -8.03
CA ALA A 84 12.80 3.99 -8.37
C ALA A 84 13.04 4.14 -9.88
N LEU A 85 12.25 3.41 -10.72
CA LEU A 85 12.34 3.52 -12.18
C LEU A 85 11.94 4.92 -12.67
N ALA A 86 10.99 5.58 -12.01
CA ALA A 86 10.57 6.95 -12.29
C ALA A 86 11.59 8.01 -11.82
N GLY A 87 12.66 7.63 -11.10
CA GLY A 87 13.76 8.51 -10.77
C GLY A 87 13.93 8.87 -9.29
N CYS A 88 13.18 8.26 -8.36
CA CYS A 88 13.48 8.43 -6.93
C CYS A 88 14.92 8.00 -6.64
N ASP A 89 15.65 8.83 -5.90
CA ASP A 89 17.07 8.61 -5.60
C ASP A 89 17.28 7.48 -4.59
N ARG A 90 16.34 7.35 -3.63
CA ARG A 90 16.35 6.34 -2.58
C ARG A 90 14.92 5.89 -2.27
N VAL A 91 14.69 4.60 -2.32
CA VAL A 91 13.42 3.99 -2.00
C VAL A 91 13.59 2.99 -0.87
N VAL A 92 12.73 3.04 0.13
CA VAL A 92 12.59 1.99 1.14
C VAL A 92 11.22 1.36 0.97
N ALA A 93 11.21 0.05 0.75
CA ALA A 93 10.00 -0.75 0.65
C ALA A 93 9.87 -1.61 1.92
N SER A 94 8.83 -1.39 2.71
CA SER A 94 8.64 -2.12 3.97
C SER A 94 7.35 -2.93 3.96
N ASP A 95 7.39 -4.12 4.57
CA ASP A 95 6.21 -4.96 4.77
C ASP A 95 6.35 -5.79 6.05
N ILE A 96 5.24 -6.12 6.69
CA ILE A 96 5.18 -7.00 7.85
C ILE A 96 5.32 -8.48 7.47
N SER A 97 5.05 -8.83 6.21
CA SER A 97 5.06 -10.19 5.66
C SER A 97 6.44 -10.55 5.09
N ASP A 98 7.05 -11.64 5.56
CA ASP A 98 8.30 -12.17 4.98
C ASP A 98 8.12 -12.56 3.50
N ALA A 99 6.96 -13.07 3.10
CA ALA A 99 6.67 -13.39 1.71
C ALA A 99 6.65 -12.14 0.83
N ALA A 100 6.07 -11.03 1.31
CA ALA A 100 6.06 -9.75 0.61
C ALA A 100 7.48 -9.16 0.47
N VAL A 101 8.28 -9.19 1.53
CA VAL A 101 9.69 -8.78 1.50
C VAL A 101 10.49 -9.57 0.47
N THR A 102 10.32 -10.89 0.46
CA THR A 102 10.97 -11.77 -0.53
C THR A 102 10.50 -11.44 -1.95
N ASN A 103 9.19 -11.28 -2.15
CA ASN A 103 8.62 -10.96 -3.47
C ASN A 103 9.11 -9.61 -3.99
N THR A 104 9.11 -8.58 -3.14
CA THR A 104 9.65 -7.27 -3.50
C THR A 104 11.13 -7.37 -3.89
N GLY A 105 11.93 -8.14 -3.15
CA GLY A 105 13.34 -8.39 -3.48
C GLY A 105 13.53 -9.02 -4.86
N LEU A 106 12.69 -9.97 -5.26
CA LEU A 106 12.69 -10.55 -6.61
C LEU A 106 12.43 -9.48 -7.68
N ASN A 107 11.42 -8.63 -7.46
CA ASN A 107 11.08 -7.58 -8.42
C ASN A 107 12.12 -6.45 -8.45
N VAL A 108 12.76 -6.11 -7.34
CA VAL A 108 13.92 -5.21 -7.29
C VAL A 108 15.06 -5.75 -8.14
N HIS A 109 15.34 -7.05 -8.03
CA HIS A 109 16.37 -7.71 -8.85
C HIS A 109 15.98 -7.76 -10.32
N ARG A 110 14.75 -8.18 -10.65
CA ARG A 110 14.22 -8.26 -12.03
C ARG A 110 14.36 -6.95 -12.79
N HIS A 111 14.07 -5.83 -12.10
CA HIS A 111 14.10 -4.50 -12.72
C HIS A 111 15.42 -3.75 -12.56
N GLY A 112 16.43 -4.37 -11.93
CA GLY A 112 17.79 -3.81 -11.83
C GLY A 112 17.86 -2.52 -11.00
N VAL A 113 17.01 -2.36 -9.97
CA VAL A 113 16.95 -1.14 -9.13
C VAL A 113 17.50 -1.35 -7.72
N GLY A 114 18.28 -2.40 -7.51
CA GLY A 114 18.82 -2.76 -6.18
C GLY A 114 19.82 -1.75 -5.60
N ASP A 115 20.38 -0.87 -6.40
CA ASP A 115 21.22 0.27 -5.99
C ASP A 115 20.39 1.38 -5.30
N ARG A 116 19.10 1.47 -5.56
CA ARG A 116 18.20 2.53 -5.06
C ARG A 116 17.10 2.01 -4.13
N VAL A 117 16.73 0.74 -4.22
CA VAL A 117 15.62 0.15 -3.45
C VAL A 117 16.15 -0.77 -2.36
N ARG A 118 15.89 -0.43 -1.11
CA ARG A 118 16.12 -1.27 0.06
C ARG A 118 14.80 -1.87 0.54
N VAL A 119 14.75 -3.18 0.69
CA VAL A 119 13.57 -3.90 1.18
C VAL A 119 13.76 -4.26 2.64
N VAL A 120 12.76 -4.01 3.49
CA VAL A 120 12.84 -4.20 4.94
C VAL A 120 11.59 -4.89 5.47
N ARG A 121 11.77 -5.95 6.27
CA ARG A 121 10.68 -6.48 7.06
C ARG A 121 10.40 -5.55 8.24
N SER A 122 9.21 -4.96 8.30
CA SER A 122 8.84 -4.00 9.34
C SER A 122 7.34 -3.99 9.62
N ASP A 123 6.95 -3.90 10.87
CA ASP A 123 5.60 -3.49 11.26
C ASP A 123 5.57 -1.96 11.30
N LEU A 124 4.98 -1.35 10.26
CA LEU A 124 5.05 0.08 9.97
C LEU A 124 6.51 0.57 9.97
N PHE A 125 6.89 1.42 10.91
CA PHE A 125 8.21 2.06 11.00
C PHE A 125 9.19 1.33 11.93
N GLY A 126 8.76 0.25 12.59
CA GLY A 126 9.48 -0.32 13.74
C GLY A 126 10.88 -0.87 13.47
N ALA A 127 11.23 -1.20 12.22
CA ALA A 127 12.55 -1.69 11.82
C ALA A 127 13.36 -0.69 10.96
N LEU A 128 12.88 0.54 10.81
CA LEU A 128 13.61 1.60 10.11
C LEU A 128 14.67 2.24 11.01
N ASP A 129 15.75 2.75 10.43
CA ASP A 129 16.72 3.55 11.16
C ASP A 129 16.05 4.84 11.67
N PRO A 130 16.10 5.16 12.97
CA PRO A 130 15.43 6.33 13.54
C PRO A 130 15.92 7.68 12.98
N HIS A 131 17.07 7.70 12.30
CA HIS A 131 17.62 8.88 11.65
C HIS A 131 17.13 9.06 10.21
N GLU A 132 16.47 8.06 9.62
CA GLU A 132 15.94 8.16 8.25
C GLU A 132 14.82 9.17 8.17
N ARG A 133 14.79 9.91 7.06
CA ARG A 133 13.72 10.86 6.70
C ARG A 133 13.39 10.69 5.22
N PHE A 134 12.13 10.91 4.87
CA PHE A 134 11.60 10.69 3.53
C PHE A 134 10.89 11.94 3.01
N ASP A 135 11.06 12.21 1.71
CA ASP A 135 10.35 13.27 1.02
C ASP A 135 8.91 12.86 0.70
N MET A 136 8.67 11.55 0.56
CA MET A 136 7.32 11.02 0.48
C MET A 136 7.21 9.71 1.25
N ILE A 137 6.18 9.60 2.07
CA ILE A 137 5.73 8.36 2.69
C ILE A 137 4.40 7.99 2.04
N PHE A 138 4.36 6.81 1.46
CA PHE A 138 3.16 6.28 0.81
C PHE A 138 2.70 4.99 1.47
N TRP A 139 1.40 4.83 1.60
CA TRP A 139 0.78 3.60 2.02
C TRP A 139 -0.48 3.31 1.22
N SER A 140 -0.47 2.22 0.42
CA SER A 140 -1.71 1.66 -0.12
C SER A 140 -2.39 0.89 1.00
N SER A 141 -3.24 1.59 1.76
CA SER A 141 -3.72 1.11 3.05
C SER A 141 -4.72 -0.04 2.93
N ASN A 142 -4.81 -0.85 3.98
CA ASN A 142 -5.82 -1.89 4.18
C ASN A 142 -7.15 -1.27 4.65
N TYR A 143 -7.74 -0.44 3.84
CA TYR A 143 -8.80 0.52 4.16
C TYR A 143 -10.14 -0.09 4.62
N VAL A 144 -10.37 -1.40 4.51
CA VAL A 144 -11.64 -2.00 4.96
C VAL A 144 -11.62 -2.19 6.47
N LEU A 145 -12.55 -1.52 7.15
CA LEU A 145 -12.68 -1.60 8.60
C LEU A 145 -13.28 -2.95 9.03
N ALA A 146 -12.55 -3.71 9.85
CA ALA A 146 -13.06 -4.89 10.55
C ALA A 146 -13.43 -4.53 12.01
N PRO A 147 -14.22 -5.37 12.71
CA PRO A 147 -14.49 -5.20 14.13
C PRO A 147 -13.21 -5.04 14.96
N VAL A 148 -13.26 -4.28 16.05
CA VAL A 148 -12.07 -3.99 16.88
C VAL A 148 -11.49 -5.25 17.53
N ASP A 149 -12.30 -6.25 17.76
CA ASP A 149 -11.96 -7.56 18.33
C ASP A 149 -11.68 -8.64 17.28
N TYR A 150 -11.56 -8.25 16.00
CA TYR A 150 -11.25 -9.20 14.93
C TYR A 150 -9.84 -9.76 15.11
N GLU A 151 -9.74 -11.09 15.21
CA GLU A 151 -8.47 -11.82 15.28
C GLU A 151 -8.08 -12.32 13.88
N TYR A 152 -6.91 -11.87 13.39
CA TYR A 152 -6.39 -12.27 12.10
C TYR A 152 -5.99 -13.76 12.08
N GLN A 153 -6.47 -14.50 11.09
CA GLN A 153 -6.14 -15.91 10.91
C GLN A 153 -4.81 -16.08 10.13
N SER A 154 -4.35 -15.05 9.45
CA SER A 154 -3.07 -15.03 8.73
C SER A 154 -2.55 -13.60 8.57
N VAL A 155 -1.25 -13.46 8.28
CA VAL A 155 -0.66 -12.17 7.94
C VAL A 155 -1.24 -11.61 6.64
N HIS A 156 -1.68 -12.47 5.70
CA HIS A 156 -2.29 -12.06 4.44
C HIS A 156 -3.61 -11.29 4.61
N GLU A 157 -4.39 -11.60 5.63
CA GLU A 157 -5.64 -10.87 5.92
C GLU A 157 -5.40 -9.41 6.30
N ARG A 158 -4.19 -9.08 6.84
CA ARG A 158 -3.79 -7.70 7.16
C ARG A 158 -3.67 -6.80 5.93
N ALA A 159 -3.54 -7.36 4.74
CA ALA A 159 -3.58 -6.59 3.49
C ALA A 159 -5.02 -6.26 3.04
N TYR A 160 -6.03 -6.89 3.64
CA TYR A 160 -7.44 -6.78 3.22
C TYR A 160 -8.32 -6.02 4.20
N VAL A 161 -8.01 -6.06 5.49
CA VAL A 161 -8.81 -5.42 6.54
C VAL A 161 -7.93 -4.84 7.65
N ASP A 162 -8.44 -3.82 8.35
CA ASP A 162 -7.82 -3.28 9.57
C ASP A 162 -8.81 -3.33 10.73
N ALA A 163 -8.48 -4.13 11.76
CA ALA A 163 -9.30 -4.29 12.96
C ALA A 163 -9.35 -2.97 13.76
N GLY A 164 -10.55 -2.40 13.85
CA GLY A 164 -10.78 -1.12 14.55
C GLY A 164 -9.95 0.06 14.00
N TYR A 165 -9.36 -0.04 12.80
CA TYR A 165 -8.35 0.89 12.27
C TYR A 165 -7.16 1.12 13.21
N ALA A 166 -6.74 0.06 13.91
CA ALA A 166 -5.61 0.13 14.82
C ALA A 166 -4.28 0.43 14.08
N THR A 167 -4.10 -0.15 12.87
CA THR A 167 -2.92 0.11 12.04
C THR A 167 -2.92 1.54 11.50
N HIS A 168 -4.08 2.04 11.03
CA HIS A 168 -4.22 3.44 10.60
C HIS A 168 -3.90 4.42 11.74
N ARG A 169 -4.39 4.16 12.95
CA ARG A 169 -4.11 4.99 14.12
C ARG A 169 -2.61 5.04 14.43
N ARG A 170 -1.93 3.89 14.47
CA ARG A 170 -0.49 3.83 14.70
C ARG A 170 0.29 4.56 13.61
N PHE A 171 -0.07 4.33 12.34
CA PHE A 171 0.55 5.01 11.20
C PHE A 171 0.42 6.53 11.33
N LEU A 172 -0.80 7.05 11.54
CA LEU A 172 -1.06 8.49 11.66
C LEU A 172 -0.34 9.13 12.86
N ALA A 173 -0.21 8.40 13.98
CA ALA A 173 0.51 8.90 15.16
C ALA A 173 2.03 9.01 14.94
N GLU A 174 2.61 8.22 14.03
CA GLU A 174 4.06 8.10 13.90
C GLU A 174 4.62 8.70 12.60
N ALA A 175 3.87 8.67 11.51
CA ALA A 175 4.38 8.92 10.16
C ALA A 175 5.09 10.28 10.00
N ARG A 176 4.57 11.34 10.64
CA ARG A 176 5.14 12.70 10.53
C ARG A 176 6.59 12.80 11.02
N ARG A 177 6.99 11.95 11.97
CA ARG A 177 8.37 11.93 12.51
C ARG A 177 9.40 11.46 11.48
N TRP A 178 8.96 10.81 10.41
CA TRP A 178 9.79 10.23 9.37
C TRP A 178 9.91 11.09 8.12
N LEU A 179 9.31 12.29 8.13
CA LEU A 179 9.38 13.22 7.00
C LEU A 179 10.64 14.09 7.04
N THR A 180 11.14 14.43 5.85
CA THR A 180 11.95 15.64 5.66
C THR A 180 11.10 16.90 5.95
N PRO A 181 11.72 18.09 6.13
CA PRO A 181 10.95 19.32 6.40
C PRO A 181 9.90 19.66 5.34
N THR A 182 10.09 19.22 4.10
CA THR A 182 9.18 19.46 2.96
C THR A 182 8.45 18.19 2.51
N GLY A 183 8.59 17.10 3.25
CA GLY A 183 8.02 15.81 2.90
C GLY A 183 6.51 15.75 3.06
N SER A 184 5.89 14.79 2.40
CA SER A 184 4.45 14.55 2.42
C SER A 184 4.11 13.10 2.78
N ILE A 185 2.95 12.91 3.40
CA ILE A 185 2.38 11.59 3.69
C ILE A 185 1.15 11.43 2.80
N VAL A 186 1.11 10.36 2.03
CA VAL A 186 0.02 10.06 1.11
C VAL A 186 -0.52 8.65 1.38
N LEU A 187 -1.82 8.56 1.63
CA LEU A 187 -2.57 7.32 1.73
C LEU A 187 -3.33 7.06 0.44
N HIS A 188 -3.30 5.84 -0.06
CA HIS A 188 -4.32 5.37 -0.98
C HIS A 188 -5.47 4.79 -0.15
N PHE A 189 -6.67 5.29 -0.38
CA PHE A 189 -7.89 4.91 0.32
C PHE A 189 -9.03 4.68 -0.68
N SER A 190 -10.11 4.03 -0.25
CA SER A 190 -11.26 3.73 -1.10
C SER A 190 -12.55 3.86 -0.31
N ASP A 191 -13.69 4.09 -0.99
CA ASP A 191 -15.02 4.12 -0.38
C ASP A 191 -15.51 2.73 0.12
N ARG A 192 -14.72 1.67 -0.11
CA ARG A 192 -14.86 0.39 0.60
C ARG A 192 -14.49 0.52 2.09
N GLY A 193 -13.69 1.52 2.44
CA GLY A 193 -13.34 1.87 3.81
C GLY A 193 -14.36 2.80 4.46
N ASP A 194 -14.19 3.05 5.74
CA ASP A 194 -14.96 4.01 6.51
C ASP A 194 -14.19 5.34 6.64
N LEU A 195 -14.39 6.22 5.66
CA LEU A 195 -13.73 7.53 5.62
C LEU A 195 -14.09 8.39 6.84
N THR A 196 -15.30 8.28 7.37
CA THR A 196 -15.72 9.03 8.55
C THR A 196 -14.89 8.63 9.77
N THR A 197 -14.69 7.33 9.98
CA THR A 197 -13.84 6.82 11.05
C THR A 197 -12.37 7.21 10.82
N LEU A 198 -11.87 7.15 9.58
CA LEU A 198 -10.50 7.59 9.28
C LEU A 198 -10.29 9.08 9.58
N LEU A 199 -11.21 9.95 9.17
CA LEU A 199 -11.18 11.40 9.47
C LEU A 199 -11.15 11.67 10.98
N ARG A 200 -11.98 10.97 11.75
CA ARG A 200 -11.99 11.09 13.21
C ARG A 200 -10.63 10.68 13.81
N ILE A 201 -10.06 9.55 13.38
CA ILE A 201 -8.76 9.08 13.87
C ILE A 201 -7.65 10.06 13.50
N ALA A 202 -7.65 10.59 12.29
CA ALA A 202 -6.68 11.61 11.88
C ALA A 202 -6.76 12.85 12.79
N GLY A 203 -7.97 13.37 13.05
CA GLY A 203 -8.17 14.49 13.98
C GLY A 203 -7.70 14.19 15.40
N GLU A 204 -7.95 12.98 15.92
CA GLU A 204 -7.45 12.53 17.24
C GLU A 204 -5.91 12.45 17.30
N CYS A 205 -5.25 12.20 16.15
CA CYS A 205 -3.79 12.24 16.02
C CYS A 205 -3.23 13.64 15.70
N GLY A 206 -4.08 14.67 15.62
CA GLY A 206 -3.68 16.05 15.33
C GLY A 206 -3.46 16.34 13.84
N HIS A 207 -4.08 15.56 12.94
CA HIS A 207 -3.94 15.68 11.50
C HIS A 207 -5.26 16.01 10.80
N GLY A 208 -5.14 16.73 9.67
CA GLY A 208 -6.19 16.84 8.66
C GLY A 208 -5.97 15.79 7.54
N LEU A 209 -7.00 15.59 6.73
CA LEU A 209 -6.91 14.80 5.52
C LEU A 209 -7.41 15.63 4.33
N ARG A 210 -6.62 15.65 3.24
CA ARG A 210 -6.94 16.36 2.01
C ARG A 210 -6.89 15.41 0.82
N ALA A 211 -7.97 15.29 0.06
CA ALA A 211 -7.96 14.53 -1.18
C ALA A 211 -7.05 15.23 -2.21
N LEU A 212 -6.11 14.50 -2.79
CA LEU A 212 -5.21 14.98 -3.84
C LEU A 212 -5.74 14.62 -5.23
N ARG A 213 -6.12 13.35 -5.40
CA ARG A 213 -6.68 12.79 -6.62
C ARG A 213 -7.74 11.76 -6.26
N GLU A 214 -8.73 11.61 -7.12
CA GLU A 214 -9.73 10.55 -7.03
C GLU A 214 -10.15 10.07 -8.41
N ALA A 215 -10.51 8.81 -8.50
CA ALA A 215 -11.10 8.20 -9.68
C ALA A 215 -12.01 7.04 -9.29
N THR A 216 -13.00 6.75 -10.14
CA THR A 216 -13.92 5.62 -9.95
C THR A 216 -13.57 4.51 -10.93
N PHE A 217 -13.43 3.30 -10.41
CA PHE A 217 -13.11 2.10 -11.18
C PHE A 217 -14.22 1.06 -11.03
N HIS A 218 -14.49 0.31 -12.11
CA HIS A 218 -15.45 -0.78 -12.05
C HIS A 218 -14.78 -2.06 -11.55
N GLU A 219 -15.14 -2.51 -10.35
CA GLU A 219 -14.53 -3.67 -9.68
C GLU A 219 -15.60 -4.70 -9.26
N GLY A 220 -15.57 -5.88 -9.88
CA GLY A 220 -16.44 -6.98 -9.48
C GLY A 220 -17.95 -6.64 -9.55
N GLY A 221 -18.35 -5.86 -10.55
CA GLY A 221 -19.75 -5.44 -10.74
C GLY A 221 -20.17 -4.22 -9.91
N LEU A 222 -19.22 -3.53 -9.27
CA LEU A 222 -19.47 -2.34 -8.46
C LEU A 222 -18.54 -1.21 -8.89
N ASP A 223 -19.06 0.01 -8.87
CA ASP A 223 -18.25 1.21 -9.02
C ASP A 223 -17.60 1.53 -7.67
N VAL A 224 -16.28 1.57 -7.64
CA VAL A 224 -15.47 1.81 -6.44
C VAL A 224 -14.66 3.08 -6.65
N ARG A 225 -14.84 4.04 -5.76
CA ARG A 225 -14.06 5.26 -5.77
C ARG A 225 -12.78 5.07 -4.97
N HIS A 226 -11.66 5.30 -5.63
CA HIS A 226 -10.32 5.34 -5.04
C HIS A 226 -9.82 6.78 -4.95
N MET A 227 -9.01 7.06 -3.94
CA MET A 227 -8.48 8.39 -3.69
C MET A 227 -7.07 8.33 -3.13
N LEU A 228 -6.23 9.27 -3.55
CA LEU A 228 -5.02 9.63 -2.82
C LEU A 228 -5.37 10.72 -1.81
N VAL A 229 -5.05 10.47 -0.55
CA VAL A 229 -5.33 11.36 0.57
C VAL A 229 -4.02 11.78 1.21
N GLU A 230 -3.75 13.07 1.24
CA GLU A 230 -2.62 13.64 1.97
C GLU A 230 -2.98 13.84 3.44
N VAL A 231 -2.06 13.50 4.32
CA VAL A 231 -2.13 13.78 5.75
C VAL A 231 -1.47 15.15 6.00
N THR A 232 -2.25 16.12 6.48
CA THR A 232 -1.83 17.52 6.68
C THR A 232 -1.66 17.89 8.15
#